data_3801a4761d811ea4f2c80beb5f6c8e72
#
_entry.id   3801a4761d811ea4f2c80beb5f6c8e72
#
_cell.length_a   1.000
_cell.length_b   1.000
_cell.length_c   1.000
_cell.angle_alpha   90.00
_cell.angle_beta   90.00
_cell.angle_gamma   90.00
#
_symmetry.space_group_name_H-M   'P 1'
#
loop_
_entity.id
_entity.type
_entity.pdbx_description
1 polymer ?
#
loop_
_entity_poly.entity_id
_entity_poly.type
_entity_poly.pdbx_seq_one_letter_code
_entity_poly.pdbx_strand_id
1 'polypeptide(L)'
;MALRAITRVADQAGYHLCDAAPDTLAPFARLVVVAEIRNSDDTLPARRWRESYPSAYLVGFLQSPEQGLWMAAERAGFDLVCTRGGLGPALRKVLTDDSMTSADRAIAVCNSADIAGRLGHLMDLEVDALGKISLWRVEGRVICTGMCPHQRASLARGEIEGSVVTCPAHGSRFDLISGERVRGPSDFDLPCYSAYELNGRLWVMPHR
;
A
#
# COMPACT_ATOMS: atom_id res chain seq x y z
N MET A 1 -26.17 9.67 -12.68
CA MET A 1 -26.10 8.43 -13.50
C MET A 1 -24.79 7.65 -13.30
N ALA A 2 -23.63 8.28 -13.33
CA ALA A 2 -22.35 7.57 -13.14
C ALA A 2 -22.26 6.84 -11.78
N LEU A 3 -22.64 7.49 -10.67
CA LEU A 3 -22.59 6.91 -9.34
C LEU A 3 -23.39 5.59 -9.26
N ARG A 4 -24.61 5.53 -9.83
CA ARG A 4 -25.41 4.29 -9.82
C ARG A 4 -24.78 3.15 -10.61
N ALA A 5 -24.06 3.46 -11.69
CA ALA A 5 -23.32 2.46 -12.46
C ALA A 5 -22.12 1.94 -11.68
N ILE A 6 -21.38 2.82 -11.03
CA ILE A 6 -20.24 2.48 -10.16
C ILE A 6 -20.70 1.58 -9.01
N THR A 7 -21.76 2.00 -8.28
CA THR A 7 -22.34 1.23 -7.15
C THR A 7 -22.70 -0.19 -7.58
N ARG A 8 -23.43 -0.33 -8.68
CA ARG A 8 -23.83 -1.67 -9.17
C ARG A 8 -22.65 -2.56 -9.47
N VAL A 9 -21.61 -2.04 -10.12
CA VAL A 9 -20.42 -2.82 -10.48
C VAL A 9 -19.61 -3.18 -9.24
N ALA A 10 -19.48 -2.25 -8.29
CA ALA A 10 -18.80 -2.48 -7.01
C ALA A 10 -19.51 -3.57 -6.19
N ASP A 11 -20.84 -3.46 -5.99
CA ASP A 11 -21.63 -4.45 -5.25
C ASP A 11 -21.55 -5.85 -5.86
N GLN A 12 -21.60 -5.95 -7.20
CA GLN A 12 -21.47 -7.24 -7.90
C GLN A 12 -20.08 -7.88 -7.75
N ALA A 13 -19.05 -7.06 -7.54
CA ALA A 13 -17.68 -7.52 -7.34
C ALA A 13 -17.29 -7.64 -5.84
N GLY A 14 -18.24 -7.41 -4.91
CA GLY A 14 -17.98 -7.51 -3.46
C GLY A 14 -17.21 -6.33 -2.87
N TYR A 15 -17.21 -5.18 -3.54
CA TYR A 15 -16.55 -3.96 -3.06
C TYR A 15 -17.55 -3.03 -2.36
N HIS A 16 -17.09 -2.38 -1.30
CA HIS A 16 -17.83 -1.29 -0.69
C HIS A 16 -17.46 0.04 -1.35
N LEU A 17 -18.49 0.79 -1.78
CA LEU A 17 -18.31 2.16 -2.25
C LEU A 17 -18.34 3.10 -1.04
N CYS A 18 -17.32 3.93 -0.91
CA CYS A 18 -17.28 5.02 0.05
C CYS A 18 -16.98 6.34 -0.66
N ASP A 19 -17.63 7.39 -0.20
CA ASP A 19 -17.34 8.76 -0.59
C ASP A 19 -16.58 9.41 0.58
N ALA A 20 -15.27 9.36 0.50
CA ALA A 20 -14.40 9.82 1.57
C ALA A 20 -13.20 10.60 1.02
N ALA A 21 -12.74 11.58 1.77
CA ALA A 21 -11.50 12.25 1.47
C ALA A 21 -10.31 11.28 1.59
N PRO A 22 -9.27 11.43 0.79
CA PRO A 22 -8.09 10.54 0.83
C PRO A 22 -7.48 10.35 2.22
N ASP A 23 -7.54 11.38 3.07
CA ASP A 23 -6.97 11.36 4.42
C ASP A 23 -7.76 10.49 5.41
N THR A 24 -8.98 10.11 5.07
CA THR A 24 -9.86 9.29 5.91
C THR A 24 -9.99 7.85 5.41
N LEU A 25 -9.43 7.55 4.25
CA LEU A 25 -9.44 6.20 3.71
C LEU A 25 -8.43 5.34 4.47
N ALA A 26 -8.94 4.31 5.10
CA ALA A 26 -8.09 3.29 5.69
C ALA A 26 -7.39 2.49 4.58
N PRO A 27 -6.21 1.92 4.87
CA PRO A 27 -5.48 1.08 3.93
C PRO A 27 -6.26 -0.22 3.71
N PHE A 28 -6.93 -0.33 2.59
CA PHE A 28 -7.67 -1.53 2.20
C PHE A 28 -6.77 -2.47 1.41
N ALA A 29 -7.08 -3.74 1.46
CA ALA A 29 -6.40 -4.79 0.70
C ALA A 29 -6.40 -4.51 -0.81
N ARG A 30 -7.43 -3.86 -1.30
CA ARG A 30 -7.56 -3.41 -2.68
C ARG A 30 -8.37 -2.12 -2.72
N LEU A 31 -7.71 -1.01 -2.94
CA LEU A 31 -8.31 0.30 -3.09
C LEU A 31 -8.39 0.66 -4.58
N VAL A 32 -9.59 0.97 -5.05
CA VAL A 32 -9.80 1.54 -6.37
C VAL A 32 -10.38 2.93 -6.20
N VAL A 33 -9.64 3.94 -6.62
CA VAL A 33 -10.09 5.34 -6.60
C VAL A 33 -10.66 5.68 -7.96
N VAL A 34 -11.91 6.14 -7.99
CA VAL A 34 -12.59 6.58 -9.22
C VAL A 34 -12.80 8.07 -9.17
N ALA A 35 -12.21 8.80 -10.10
CA ALA A 35 -12.31 10.26 -10.15
C ALA A 35 -12.88 10.75 -11.49
N GLU A 36 -13.79 11.71 -11.43
CA GLU A 36 -14.24 12.47 -12.60
C GLU A 36 -13.24 13.57 -12.93
N ILE A 37 -12.80 13.63 -14.17
CA ILE A 37 -11.85 14.63 -14.66
C ILE A 37 -12.58 15.57 -15.61
N ARG A 38 -12.81 16.79 -15.15
CA ARG A 38 -13.51 17.85 -15.90
C ARG A 38 -12.57 18.93 -16.39
N ASN A 39 -11.43 19.07 -15.70
CA ASN A 39 -10.37 20.02 -16.04
C ASN A 39 -9.01 19.48 -15.51
N SER A 40 -7.92 20.16 -15.80
CA SER A 40 -6.58 19.77 -15.38
C SER A 40 -6.39 19.67 -13.87
N ASP A 41 -7.09 20.50 -13.10
CA ASP A 41 -6.95 20.57 -11.65
C ASP A 41 -7.53 19.32 -10.97
N ASP A 42 -8.51 18.67 -11.60
CA ASP A 42 -9.08 17.40 -11.11
C ASP A 42 -8.06 16.25 -11.16
N THR A 43 -6.91 16.42 -11.82
CA THR A 43 -5.81 15.43 -11.83
C THR A 43 -4.81 15.62 -10.68
N LEU A 44 -4.76 16.78 -10.03
CA LEU A 44 -3.80 17.09 -8.96
C LEU A 44 -3.86 16.15 -7.76
N PRO A 45 -5.04 15.65 -7.31
CA PRO A 45 -5.12 14.73 -6.21
C PRO A 45 -4.48 13.36 -6.47
N ALA A 46 -4.27 12.96 -7.73
CA ALA A 46 -3.72 11.64 -8.05
C ALA A 46 -2.35 11.40 -7.41
N ARG A 47 -1.47 12.42 -7.43
CA ARG A 47 -0.16 12.33 -6.80
C ARG A 47 -0.28 12.09 -5.29
N ARG A 48 -1.16 12.83 -4.61
CA ARG A 48 -1.42 12.69 -3.17
C ARG A 48 -2.00 11.31 -2.86
N TRP A 49 -2.91 10.79 -3.70
CA TRP A 49 -3.42 9.43 -3.53
C TRP A 49 -2.33 8.39 -3.68
N ARG A 50 -1.38 8.58 -4.61
CA ARG A 50 -0.22 7.68 -4.75
C ARG A 50 0.71 7.73 -3.54
N GLU A 51 0.94 8.92 -2.99
CA GLU A 51 1.77 9.09 -1.80
C GLU A 51 1.12 8.43 -0.57
N SER A 52 -0.20 8.58 -0.41
CA SER A 52 -0.96 8.02 0.73
C SER A 52 -1.30 6.54 0.54
N TYR A 53 -1.54 6.11 -0.69
CA TYR A 53 -2.00 4.76 -1.06
C TYR A 53 -1.23 4.25 -2.29
N PRO A 54 0.04 3.83 -2.15
CA PRO A 54 0.89 3.45 -3.28
C PRO A 54 0.31 2.33 -4.16
N SER A 55 -0.44 1.41 -3.56
CA SER A 55 -1.08 0.27 -4.23
C SER A 55 -2.49 0.55 -4.76
N ALA A 56 -3.03 1.77 -4.57
CA ALA A 56 -4.34 2.11 -5.08
C ALA A 56 -4.36 2.08 -6.61
N TYR A 57 -5.42 1.52 -7.19
CA TYR A 57 -5.65 1.60 -8.64
C TYR A 57 -6.48 2.85 -8.94
N LEU A 58 -5.91 3.78 -9.69
CA LEU A 58 -6.54 5.06 -9.98
C LEU A 58 -7.25 5.01 -11.35
N VAL A 59 -8.55 5.20 -11.34
CA VAL A 59 -9.39 5.25 -12.54
C VAL A 59 -9.89 6.68 -12.73
N GLY A 60 -9.47 7.33 -13.81
CA GLY A 60 -9.99 8.61 -14.25
C GLY A 60 -11.09 8.44 -15.30
N PHE A 61 -12.16 9.21 -15.22
CA PHE A 61 -13.12 9.23 -16.30
C PHE A 61 -13.49 10.66 -16.73
N LEU A 62 -13.66 10.84 -18.04
CA LEU A 62 -14.06 12.09 -18.66
C LEU A 62 -15.51 11.99 -19.16
N GLN A 63 -16.22 13.11 -19.17
CA GLN A 63 -17.57 13.18 -19.76
C GLN A 63 -17.55 12.92 -21.27
N SER A 64 -16.54 13.48 -21.94
CA SER A 64 -16.27 13.28 -23.38
C SER A 64 -14.78 13.09 -23.60
N PRO A 65 -14.37 12.40 -24.67
CA PRO A 65 -12.96 12.19 -24.96
C PRO A 65 -12.28 13.48 -25.38
N GLU A 66 -11.56 14.11 -24.45
CA GLU A 66 -10.74 15.29 -24.70
C GLU A 66 -9.27 14.90 -24.55
N GLN A 67 -8.52 15.00 -25.65
CA GLN A 67 -7.15 14.51 -25.70
C GLN A 67 -6.23 15.18 -24.67
N GLY A 68 -6.40 16.51 -24.46
CA GLY A 68 -5.58 17.26 -23.50
C GLY A 68 -5.76 16.77 -22.06
N LEU A 69 -7.02 16.56 -21.63
CA LEU A 69 -7.35 16.07 -20.30
C LEU A 69 -6.97 14.59 -20.14
N TRP A 70 -7.13 13.80 -21.19
CA TRP A 70 -6.71 12.40 -21.19
C TRP A 70 -5.21 12.27 -20.88
N MET A 71 -4.39 12.96 -21.66
CA MET A 71 -2.93 12.97 -21.47
C MET A 71 -2.52 13.57 -20.12
N ALA A 72 -3.24 14.57 -19.62
CA ALA A 72 -2.97 15.14 -18.29
C ALA A 72 -3.23 14.11 -17.20
N ALA A 73 -4.31 13.34 -17.29
CA ALA A 73 -4.62 12.27 -16.33
C ALA A 73 -3.58 11.14 -16.36
N GLU A 74 -3.16 10.68 -17.53
CA GLU A 74 -2.11 9.67 -17.66
C GLU A 74 -0.78 10.15 -17.05
N ARG A 75 -0.38 11.39 -17.31
CA ARG A 75 0.83 11.99 -16.72
C ARG A 75 0.73 12.18 -15.22
N ALA A 76 -0.48 12.42 -14.69
CA ALA A 76 -0.72 12.55 -13.26
C ALA A 76 -0.67 11.20 -12.52
N GLY A 77 -0.58 10.07 -13.24
CA GLY A 77 -0.42 8.74 -12.67
C GLY A 77 -1.74 7.98 -12.48
N PHE A 78 -2.79 8.29 -13.24
CA PHE A 78 -3.93 7.40 -13.33
C PHE A 78 -3.56 6.13 -14.10
N ASP A 79 -3.93 4.96 -13.57
CA ASP A 79 -3.64 3.66 -14.18
C ASP A 79 -4.57 3.37 -15.37
N LEU A 80 -5.76 3.93 -15.32
CA LEU A 80 -6.75 3.79 -16.35
C LEU A 80 -7.48 5.12 -16.55
N VAL A 81 -7.58 5.56 -17.80
CA VAL A 81 -8.42 6.69 -18.19
C VAL A 81 -9.47 6.21 -19.15
N CYS A 82 -10.71 6.61 -18.97
CA CYS A 82 -11.82 6.22 -19.82
C CYS A 82 -12.84 7.34 -20.00
N THR A 83 -13.79 7.17 -20.90
CA THR A 83 -14.96 8.04 -20.98
C THR A 83 -16.03 7.57 -20.01
N ARG A 84 -16.98 8.44 -19.68
CA ARG A 84 -18.13 8.09 -18.85
C ARG A 84 -18.89 6.87 -19.33
N GLY A 85 -19.05 6.72 -20.65
CA GLY A 85 -19.70 5.54 -21.25
C GLY A 85 -18.90 4.25 -21.08
N GLY A 86 -17.56 4.35 -21.07
CA GLY A 86 -16.64 3.23 -20.89
C GLY A 86 -16.39 2.85 -19.42
N LEU A 87 -16.82 3.67 -18.45
CA LEU A 87 -16.50 3.50 -17.04
C LEU A 87 -17.01 2.17 -16.47
N GLY A 88 -18.24 1.77 -16.77
CA GLY A 88 -18.81 0.52 -16.26
C GLY A 88 -18.04 -0.72 -16.70
N PRO A 89 -17.81 -0.92 -18.02
CA PRO A 89 -16.94 -2.00 -18.51
C PRO A 89 -15.52 -1.96 -17.94
N ALA A 90 -14.91 -0.77 -17.88
CA ALA A 90 -13.57 -0.56 -17.35
C ALA A 90 -13.47 -0.99 -15.88
N LEU A 91 -14.37 -0.52 -15.02
CA LEU A 91 -14.43 -0.91 -13.62
C LEU A 91 -14.69 -2.40 -13.45
N ARG A 92 -15.60 -2.98 -14.21
CA ARG A 92 -15.84 -4.43 -14.15
C ARG A 92 -14.55 -5.19 -14.41
N LYS A 93 -13.81 -4.84 -15.45
CA LYS A 93 -12.51 -5.45 -15.75
C LYS A 93 -11.53 -5.28 -14.57
N VAL A 94 -11.35 -4.06 -14.04
CA VAL A 94 -10.46 -3.78 -12.92
C VAL A 94 -10.86 -4.55 -11.67
N LEU A 95 -12.15 -4.61 -11.32
CA LEU A 95 -12.62 -5.22 -10.08
C LEU A 95 -12.69 -6.75 -10.13
N THR A 96 -12.81 -7.35 -11.33
CA THR A 96 -12.88 -8.81 -11.52
C THR A 96 -11.58 -9.41 -12.05
N ASP A 97 -10.59 -8.58 -12.36
CA ASP A 97 -9.30 -9.06 -12.86
C ASP A 97 -8.50 -9.66 -11.68
N ASP A 98 -8.55 -10.98 -11.56
CA ASP A 98 -7.77 -11.77 -10.60
C ASP A 98 -6.26 -11.82 -10.93
N SER A 99 -5.84 -11.27 -12.07
CA SER A 99 -4.42 -11.13 -12.43
C SER A 99 -3.71 -10.02 -11.65
N MET A 100 -4.44 -9.16 -10.96
CA MET A 100 -3.92 -8.41 -9.82
C MET A 100 -3.75 -9.40 -8.67
N THR A 101 -2.58 -9.98 -8.66
CA THR A 101 -2.17 -11.16 -7.90
C THR A 101 -2.42 -11.02 -6.40
N SER A 102 -2.49 -12.15 -5.71
CA SER A 102 -2.51 -12.26 -4.24
C SER A 102 -1.41 -11.41 -3.55
N ALA A 103 -0.39 -10.99 -4.32
CA ALA A 103 0.66 -10.08 -3.93
C ALA A 103 0.17 -8.64 -3.62
N ASP A 104 -0.94 -8.20 -4.18
CA ASP A 104 -1.48 -6.83 -4.00
C ASP A 104 -2.52 -6.72 -2.87
N ARG A 105 -2.80 -7.81 -2.16
CA ARG A 105 -3.78 -7.82 -1.07
C ARG A 105 -3.11 -7.58 0.27
N ALA A 106 -3.66 -6.65 1.07
CA ALA A 106 -3.25 -6.50 2.45
C ALA A 106 -3.53 -7.79 3.24
N ILE A 107 -2.58 -8.19 4.05
CA ILE A 107 -2.65 -9.40 4.86
C ILE A 107 -2.80 -8.98 6.31
N ALA A 108 -3.84 -9.48 6.99
CA ALA A 108 -3.98 -9.29 8.42
C ALA A 108 -2.95 -10.17 9.15
N VAL A 109 -2.05 -9.55 9.90
CA VAL A 109 -0.92 -10.26 10.51
C VAL A 109 -1.04 -10.45 12.02
N CYS A 110 -1.66 -9.52 12.74
CA CYS A 110 -1.93 -9.65 14.18
C CYS A 110 -3.05 -8.70 14.63
N ASN A 111 -3.51 -8.78 15.89
CA ASN A 111 -4.38 -7.78 16.46
C ASN A 111 -3.55 -6.58 16.94
N SER A 112 -4.08 -5.36 16.80
CA SER A 112 -3.40 -4.14 17.28
C SER A 112 -3.17 -4.16 18.78
N ALA A 113 -4.04 -4.83 19.54
CA ALA A 113 -3.89 -5.00 20.98
C ALA A 113 -2.61 -5.77 21.36
N ASP A 114 -2.17 -6.73 20.54
CA ASP A 114 -0.99 -7.55 20.79
C ASP A 114 0.33 -6.75 20.75
N ILE A 115 0.29 -5.59 20.07
CA ILE A 115 1.44 -4.68 19.89
C ILE A 115 1.26 -3.31 20.55
N ALA A 116 0.15 -3.09 21.26
CA ALA A 116 -0.16 -1.82 21.88
C ALA A 116 0.87 -1.46 22.97
N GLY A 117 1.31 -0.19 22.97
CA GLY A 117 2.22 0.36 23.99
C GLY A 117 3.66 -0.16 23.95
N ARG A 118 3.99 -1.09 23.06
CA ARG A 118 5.35 -1.62 22.91
C ARG A 118 6.18 -0.76 21.95
N LEU A 119 7.48 -0.66 22.18
CA LEU A 119 8.45 0.06 21.35
C LEU A 119 9.57 -0.90 20.89
N GLY A 120 10.26 -0.53 19.83
CA GLY A 120 11.31 -1.35 19.25
C GLY A 120 10.76 -2.56 18.54
N HIS A 121 11.43 -3.70 18.68
CA HIS A 121 10.95 -4.97 18.11
C HIS A 121 9.66 -5.43 18.81
N LEU A 122 8.63 -5.72 18.03
CA LEU A 122 7.32 -6.14 18.51
C LEU A 122 7.19 -7.66 18.47
N MET A 123 7.33 -8.25 17.29
CA MET A 123 7.25 -9.70 17.07
C MET A 123 7.80 -10.11 15.69
N ASP A 124 8.17 -11.37 15.57
CA ASP A 124 8.42 -12.04 14.30
C ASP A 124 7.20 -12.89 13.93
N LEU A 125 6.85 -12.92 12.65
CA LEU A 125 5.73 -13.67 12.11
C LEU A 125 6.16 -14.41 10.85
N GLU A 126 5.51 -15.54 10.57
CA GLU A 126 5.56 -16.22 9.29
C GLU A 126 4.28 -15.91 8.53
N VAL A 127 4.41 -15.38 7.34
CA VAL A 127 3.27 -14.99 6.49
C VAL A 127 3.46 -15.64 5.12
N ASP A 128 2.50 -16.44 4.68
CA ASP A 128 2.62 -17.28 3.47
C ASP A 128 3.14 -16.51 2.24
N ALA A 129 2.63 -15.30 2.01
CA ALA A 129 3.01 -14.48 0.86
C ALA A 129 4.33 -13.72 1.02
N LEU A 130 4.86 -13.56 2.26
CA LEU A 130 6.02 -12.71 2.57
C LEU A 130 7.18 -13.51 3.17
N GLY A 131 6.91 -14.74 3.65
CA GLY A 131 7.82 -15.51 4.47
C GLY A 131 7.95 -14.92 5.88
N LYS A 132 9.13 -15.01 6.46
CA LYS A 132 9.39 -14.43 7.79
C LYS A 132 9.50 -12.92 7.72
N ILE A 133 8.71 -12.25 8.56
CA ILE A 133 8.70 -10.80 8.73
C ILE A 133 8.90 -10.43 10.20
N SER A 134 9.38 -9.22 10.44
CA SER A 134 9.51 -8.62 11.76
C SER A 134 8.68 -7.34 11.83
N LEU A 135 7.94 -7.18 12.92
CA LEU A 135 7.19 -5.96 13.22
C LEU A 135 7.95 -5.11 14.23
N TRP A 136 7.94 -3.81 14.01
CA TRP A 136 8.64 -2.81 14.80
C TRP A 136 7.74 -1.63 15.11
N ARG A 137 7.99 -0.95 16.22
CA ARG A 137 7.43 0.39 16.48
C ARG A 137 8.57 1.37 16.68
N VAL A 138 8.75 2.24 15.70
CA VAL A 138 9.81 3.26 15.69
C VAL A 138 9.16 4.61 15.44
N GLU A 139 9.48 5.60 16.25
CA GLU A 139 8.92 6.96 16.15
C GLU A 139 7.38 6.99 16.08
N GLY A 140 6.73 6.10 16.85
CA GLY A 140 5.27 5.98 16.89
C GLY A 140 4.62 5.27 15.69
N ARG A 141 5.42 4.87 14.70
CA ARG A 141 4.94 4.15 13.50
C ARG A 141 5.15 2.65 13.66
N VAL A 142 4.20 1.86 13.14
CA VAL A 142 4.41 0.43 12.96
C VAL A 142 5.07 0.20 11.61
N ILE A 143 6.16 -0.52 11.64
CA ILE A 143 6.99 -0.86 10.47
C ILE A 143 7.03 -2.37 10.35
N CYS A 144 6.92 -2.87 9.13
CA CYS A 144 7.08 -4.28 8.81
C CYS A 144 8.32 -4.46 7.93
N THR A 145 9.21 -5.34 8.32
CA THR A 145 10.42 -5.66 7.54
C THR A 145 10.54 -7.15 7.28
N GLY A 146 11.27 -7.50 6.23
CA GLY A 146 11.77 -8.87 6.07
C GLY A 146 12.95 -9.18 6.99
N MET A 147 13.54 -10.35 6.79
CA MET A 147 14.79 -10.77 7.43
C MET A 147 15.99 -10.03 6.83
N CYS A 148 17.10 -9.99 7.57
CA CYS A 148 18.36 -9.45 7.06
C CYS A 148 18.74 -10.09 5.71
N PRO A 149 18.89 -9.32 4.63
CA PRO A 149 19.13 -9.87 3.29
C PRO A 149 20.49 -10.55 3.13
N HIS A 150 21.44 -10.30 4.04
CA HIS A 150 22.76 -10.95 3.99
C HIS A 150 22.67 -12.48 4.10
N GLN A 151 22.03 -13.00 5.16
CA GLN A 151 21.85 -14.45 5.40
C GLN A 151 20.47 -14.79 6.00
N ARG A 152 19.46 -13.98 5.75
CA ARG A 152 18.09 -14.16 6.26
C ARG A 152 18.01 -14.33 7.78
N ALA A 153 18.93 -13.71 8.52
CA ALA A 153 18.91 -13.69 9.98
C ALA A 153 17.78 -12.78 10.50
N SER A 154 17.15 -13.18 11.60
CA SER A 154 16.20 -12.31 12.31
C SER A 154 16.92 -11.09 12.89
N LEU A 155 16.30 -9.94 12.77
CA LEU A 155 16.76 -8.68 13.35
C LEU A 155 16.23 -8.45 14.78
N ALA A 156 15.37 -9.34 15.29
CA ALA A 156 14.63 -9.19 16.55
C ALA A 156 15.51 -8.93 17.77
N ARG A 157 16.74 -9.45 17.78
CA ARG A 157 17.74 -9.25 18.85
C ARG A 157 18.78 -8.19 18.48
N GLY A 158 18.55 -7.47 17.40
CA GLY A 158 19.41 -6.40 16.94
C GLY A 158 19.32 -5.19 17.85
N GLU A 159 20.45 -4.50 18.01
CA GLU A 159 20.53 -3.23 18.71
C GLU A 159 19.89 -2.13 17.85
N ILE A 160 19.06 -1.28 18.45
CA ILE A 160 18.37 -0.18 17.77
C ILE A 160 18.92 1.15 18.28
N GLU A 161 19.41 1.98 17.37
CA GLU A 161 19.82 3.35 17.60
C GLU A 161 18.98 4.30 16.75
N GLY A 162 18.01 5.00 17.36
CA GLY A 162 17.01 5.79 16.64
C GLY A 162 16.16 4.91 15.72
N SER A 163 16.23 5.11 14.41
CA SER A 163 15.57 4.27 13.39
C SER A 163 16.45 3.15 12.83
N VAL A 164 17.74 3.09 13.24
CA VAL A 164 18.70 2.15 12.66
C VAL A 164 18.80 0.89 13.51
N VAL A 165 18.60 -0.27 12.89
CA VAL A 165 18.80 -1.59 13.51
C VAL A 165 20.14 -2.20 13.08
N THR A 166 20.86 -2.81 14.01
CA THR A 166 22.07 -3.57 13.75
C THR A 166 21.75 -5.06 13.77
N CYS A 167 22.04 -5.77 12.66
CA CYS A 167 21.84 -7.21 12.57
C CYS A 167 22.73 -7.95 13.57
N PRO A 168 22.15 -8.79 14.48
CA PRO A 168 22.94 -9.45 15.52
C PRO A 168 23.86 -10.54 14.99
N ALA A 169 23.63 -11.01 13.76
CA ALA A 169 24.44 -12.08 13.18
C ALA A 169 25.80 -11.59 12.66
N HIS A 170 25.81 -10.51 11.86
CA HIS A 170 27.03 -10.06 11.18
C HIS A 170 27.20 -8.53 11.15
N GLY A 171 26.38 -7.78 11.86
CA GLY A 171 26.56 -6.33 12.04
C GLY A 171 26.14 -5.46 10.85
N SER A 172 25.38 -5.99 9.87
CA SER A 172 24.74 -5.13 8.86
C SER A 172 23.78 -4.16 9.54
N ARG A 173 23.76 -2.91 9.10
CA ARG A 173 22.92 -1.86 9.67
C ARG A 173 21.92 -1.38 8.63
N PHE A 174 20.67 -1.19 9.05
CA PHE A 174 19.56 -0.77 8.19
C PHE A 174 18.71 0.27 8.89
N ASP A 175 18.30 1.29 8.15
CA ASP A 175 17.24 2.19 8.59
C ASP A 175 15.89 1.49 8.45
N LEU A 176 15.16 1.34 9.54
CA LEU A 176 13.87 0.63 9.57
C LEU A 176 12.77 1.40 8.84
N ILE A 177 12.88 2.73 8.75
CA ILE A 177 11.84 3.57 8.11
C ILE A 177 11.96 3.52 6.59
N SER A 178 13.16 3.69 6.06
CA SER A 178 13.43 3.68 4.62
C SER A 178 13.73 2.30 4.07
N GLY A 179 14.26 1.40 4.89
CA GLY A 179 14.84 0.11 4.49
C GLY A 179 16.29 0.23 4.00
N GLU A 180 16.83 1.43 3.89
CA GLU A 180 18.15 1.68 3.34
C GLU A 180 19.24 0.97 4.17
N ARG A 181 20.18 0.36 3.46
CA ARG A 181 21.38 -0.21 4.07
C ARG A 181 22.34 0.89 4.46
N VAL A 182 22.49 1.09 5.75
CA VAL A 182 23.45 2.06 6.32
C VAL A 182 24.88 1.50 6.32
N ARG A 183 25.02 0.16 6.56
CA ARG A 183 26.33 -0.51 6.63
C ARG A 183 26.21 -1.99 6.28
N GLY A 184 27.20 -2.51 5.52
CA GLY A 184 27.37 -3.95 5.23
C GLY A 184 27.68 -4.79 6.48
N PRO A 185 27.81 -6.13 6.29
CA PRO A 185 28.15 -6.84 5.06
C PRO A 185 27.02 -7.18 4.09
N SER A 186 25.74 -6.85 4.36
CA SER A 186 24.70 -7.00 3.35
C SER A 186 25.01 -6.17 2.09
N ASP A 187 24.71 -6.70 0.91
CA ASP A 187 24.80 -5.98 -0.35
C ASP A 187 23.48 -5.33 -0.77
N PHE A 188 22.39 -5.69 -0.09
CA PHE A 188 21.03 -5.26 -0.41
C PHE A 188 20.39 -4.49 0.74
N ASP A 189 19.43 -3.63 0.39
CA ASP A 189 18.56 -2.96 1.33
C ASP A 189 17.64 -3.95 2.05
N LEU A 190 17.15 -3.56 3.23
CA LEU A 190 16.21 -4.34 4.00
C LEU A 190 14.83 -4.30 3.33
N PRO A 191 14.23 -5.45 3.01
CA PRO A 191 12.85 -5.47 2.54
C PRO A 191 11.94 -4.86 3.59
N CYS A 192 11.21 -3.80 3.22
CA CYS A 192 10.22 -3.15 4.06
C CYS A 192 8.86 -3.22 3.37
N TYR A 193 7.82 -3.37 4.18
CA TYR A 193 6.44 -3.50 3.71
C TYR A 193 5.59 -2.43 4.38
N SER A 194 4.62 -1.88 3.66
CA SER A 194 3.67 -0.94 4.25
C SER A 194 2.81 -1.64 5.29
N ALA A 195 2.72 -1.09 6.50
CA ALA A 195 1.96 -1.64 7.60
C ALA A 195 0.94 -0.61 8.13
N TYR A 196 -0.28 -1.06 8.44
CA TYR A 196 -1.39 -0.20 8.83
C TYR A 196 -2.24 -0.84 9.93
N GLU A 197 -2.63 -0.04 10.90
CA GLU A 197 -3.59 -0.45 11.93
C GLU A 197 -5.01 -0.05 11.53
N LEU A 198 -5.91 -1.04 11.42
CA LEU A 198 -7.30 -0.81 11.03
C LEU A 198 -8.23 -1.80 11.72
N ASN A 199 -9.34 -1.28 12.28
CA ASN A 199 -10.37 -2.09 12.94
C ASN A 199 -9.81 -3.08 13.97
N GLY A 200 -8.83 -2.64 14.77
CA GLY A 200 -8.19 -3.46 15.80
C GLY A 200 -7.22 -4.52 15.27
N ARG A 201 -6.86 -4.47 13.98
CA ARG A 201 -5.90 -5.38 13.36
C ARG A 201 -4.77 -4.62 12.67
N LEU A 202 -3.60 -5.24 12.62
CA LEU A 202 -2.49 -4.81 11.78
C LEU A 202 -2.54 -5.54 10.44
N TRP A 203 -2.43 -4.75 9.39
CA TRP A 203 -2.41 -5.21 7.99
C TRP A 203 -1.07 -4.87 7.37
N VAL A 204 -0.56 -5.74 6.54
CA VAL A 204 0.71 -5.56 5.79
C VAL A 204 0.44 -5.73 4.30
N MET A 205 0.98 -4.81 3.51
CA MET A 205 0.94 -4.87 2.05
C MET A 205 2.19 -5.59 1.54
N PRO A 206 2.06 -6.62 0.69
CA PRO A 206 3.19 -7.38 0.15
C PRO A 206 4.12 -6.59 -0.75
N HIS A 207 3.68 -5.46 -1.27
CA HIS A 207 4.44 -4.56 -2.13
C HIS A 207 4.60 -3.17 -1.52
N ARG A 208 5.69 -2.52 -1.89
CA ARG A 208 5.93 -1.10 -1.67
C ARG A 208 5.28 -0.29 -2.78
#